data_d09d25dfa7b235f076d73863b03181cd
#
_entry.id   d09d25dfa7b235f076d73863b03181cd
#
_cell.length_a   1.000
_cell.length_b   1.000
_cell.length_c   1.000
_cell.angle_alpha   90.00
_cell.angle_beta   90.00
_cell.angle_gamma   90.00
#
_symmetry.space_group_name_H-M   'P 1'
#
loop_
_entity.id
_entity.type
_entity.pdbx_description
1 polymer ?
#
loop_
_entity_poly.entity_id
_entity_poly.type
_entity_poly.pdbx_seq_one_letter_code
_entity_poly.pdbx_strand_id
1 'polypeptide(L)'
;MKTYKEYIQDADEKGNAIGHFNISNLETLHAIYNVAKKLSVPIIIGLTEREEAFVGRDEAVALIKTLRTRDNYPIFLNADHHYSFEAVKMSLDAGFDSAVIDLVKLPLEENIKITKQCVEYARELSKKENREILIEAELGFIGTSSKILDKIPDGVGEVTMTTPEDAKHFVEATGIDLLAPSIGNVHGMFKTGNPRLHPERVKAIREATGIPLVLHGGSGSMDEDFVSCIKAGIDIVHINTEI
;
A
#
# COMPACT_ATOMS: atom_id res chain seq x y z
N MET A 1 -19.69 -8.95 7.00
CA MET A 1 -18.47 -8.84 6.18
C MET A 1 -17.28 -8.99 7.10
N LYS A 2 -16.20 -9.65 6.69
CA LYS A 2 -14.93 -9.72 7.42
C LYS A 2 -14.28 -8.34 7.54
N THR A 3 -13.34 -8.16 8.48
CA THR A 3 -12.54 -6.97 8.60
C THR A 3 -11.48 -6.89 7.48
N TYR A 4 -10.86 -5.74 7.30
CA TYR A 4 -9.80 -5.57 6.31
C TYR A 4 -8.62 -6.51 6.58
N LYS A 5 -8.20 -6.59 7.84
CA LYS A 5 -7.12 -7.48 8.28
C LYS A 5 -7.43 -8.96 8.03
N GLU A 6 -8.68 -9.39 8.28
CA GLU A 6 -9.10 -10.76 8.00
C GLU A 6 -9.09 -11.08 6.50
N TYR A 7 -9.38 -10.12 5.61
CA TYR A 7 -9.25 -10.32 4.16
C TYR A 7 -7.79 -10.45 3.72
N ILE A 8 -6.88 -9.66 4.32
CA ILE A 8 -5.44 -9.77 4.05
C ILE A 8 -4.94 -11.15 4.50
N GLN A 9 -5.32 -11.60 5.68
CA GLN A 9 -4.96 -12.92 6.20
C GLN A 9 -5.51 -14.05 5.32
N ASP A 10 -6.77 -13.96 4.88
CA ASP A 10 -7.35 -14.95 3.95
C ASP A 10 -6.60 -15.03 2.62
N ALA A 11 -6.08 -13.89 2.12
CA ALA A 11 -5.30 -13.84 0.90
C ALA A 11 -3.95 -14.54 1.09
N ASP A 12 -3.24 -14.23 2.17
CA ASP A 12 -1.96 -14.86 2.55
C ASP A 12 -2.10 -16.38 2.67
N GLU A 13 -3.08 -16.87 3.44
CA GLU A 13 -3.35 -18.30 3.63
C GLU A 13 -3.61 -19.05 2.31
N LYS A 14 -4.11 -18.35 1.28
CA LYS A 14 -4.38 -18.90 -0.06
C LYS A 14 -3.23 -18.72 -1.03
N GLY A 15 -2.14 -18.04 -0.62
CA GLY A 15 -1.02 -17.67 -1.50
C GLY A 15 -1.43 -16.68 -2.59
N ASN A 16 -2.36 -15.76 -2.26
CA ASN A 16 -2.83 -14.69 -3.13
C ASN A 16 -2.48 -13.32 -2.52
N ALA A 17 -2.60 -12.26 -3.33
CA ALA A 17 -2.53 -10.88 -2.87
C ALA A 17 -3.82 -10.12 -3.21
N ILE A 18 -4.13 -9.08 -2.44
CA ILE A 18 -5.24 -8.15 -2.72
C ILE A 18 -4.72 -7.06 -3.64
N GLY A 19 -5.45 -6.77 -4.72
CA GLY A 19 -5.13 -5.64 -5.60
C GLY A 19 -5.54 -4.31 -4.97
N HIS A 20 -4.60 -3.38 -4.97
CA HIS A 20 -4.80 -1.97 -4.65
C HIS A 20 -4.67 -1.15 -5.92
N PHE A 21 -5.67 -0.32 -6.21
CA PHE A 21 -5.75 0.43 -7.45
C PHE A 21 -6.05 1.90 -7.15
N ASN A 22 -5.23 2.80 -7.68
CA ASN A 22 -5.48 4.23 -7.58
C ASN A 22 -6.60 4.65 -8.51
N ILE A 23 -7.34 5.68 -8.11
CA ILE A 23 -8.38 6.30 -8.94
C ILE A 23 -8.23 7.81 -9.00
N SER A 24 -8.59 8.38 -10.16
CA SER A 24 -8.70 9.82 -10.36
C SER A 24 -10.07 10.26 -10.89
N ASN A 25 -10.97 9.31 -11.11
CA ASN A 25 -12.32 9.58 -11.61
C ASN A 25 -13.29 8.43 -11.27
N LEU A 26 -14.56 8.68 -11.48
CA LEU A 26 -15.64 7.74 -11.18
C LEU A 26 -15.69 6.55 -12.14
N GLU A 27 -15.32 6.75 -13.39
CA GLU A 27 -15.30 5.71 -14.43
C GLU A 27 -14.28 4.62 -14.07
N THR A 28 -13.09 5.01 -13.67
CA THR A 28 -12.05 4.06 -13.22
C THR A 28 -12.50 3.31 -11.96
N LEU A 29 -13.08 4.00 -10.97
CA LEU A 29 -13.64 3.35 -9.79
C LEU A 29 -14.67 2.27 -10.16
N HIS A 30 -15.62 2.60 -11.03
CA HIS A 30 -16.65 1.65 -11.45
C HIS A 30 -16.09 0.49 -12.27
N ALA A 31 -15.09 0.73 -13.12
CA ALA A 31 -14.43 -0.33 -13.88
C ALA A 31 -13.76 -1.35 -12.95
N ILE A 32 -12.94 -0.88 -12.00
CA ILE A 32 -12.27 -1.73 -11.00
C ILE A 32 -13.30 -2.49 -10.16
N TYR A 33 -14.28 -1.78 -9.62
CA TYR A 33 -15.33 -2.36 -8.77
C TYR A 33 -16.13 -3.46 -9.49
N ASN A 34 -16.54 -3.22 -10.74
CA ASN A 34 -17.31 -4.19 -11.50
C ASN A 34 -16.50 -5.45 -11.83
N VAL A 35 -15.20 -5.30 -12.14
CA VAL A 35 -14.31 -6.43 -12.39
C VAL A 35 -14.10 -7.23 -11.10
N ALA A 36 -13.84 -6.56 -9.98
CA ALA A 36 -13.68 -7.22 -8.69
C ALA A 36 -14.93 -8.01 -8.29
N LYS A 37 -16.12 -7.44 -8.46
CA LYS A 37 -17.40 -8.16 -8.24
C LYS A 37 -17.54 -9.39 -9.12
N LYS A 38 -17.20 -9.28 -10.40
CA LYS A 38 -17.25 -10.41 -11.33
C LYS A 38 -16.30 -11.53 -10.92
N LEU A 39 -15.13 -11.17 -10.38
CA LEU A 39 -14.13 -12.12 -9.89
C LEU A 39 -14.39 -12.58 -8.44
N SER A 40 -15.31 -11.93 -7.73
CA SER A 40 -15.62 -12.20 -6.30
C SER A 40 -14.39 -12.06 -5.39
N VAL A 41 -13.56 -11.02 -5.61
CA VAL A 41 -12.34 -10.75 -4.86
C VAL A 41 -12.43 -9.42 -4.10
N PRO A 42 -11.84 -9.30 -2.89
CA PRO A 42 -11.72 -8.02 -2.20
C PRO A 42 -10.84 -7.06 -3.00
N ILE A 43 -11.07 -5.75 -2.83
CA ILE A 43 -10.24 -4.71 -3.47
C ILE A 43 -9.96 -3.55 -2.53
N ILE A 44 -8.86 -2.88 -2.78
CA ILE A 44 -8.48 -1.64 -2.12
C ILE A 44 -8.45 -0.54 -3.19
N ILE A 45 -9.06 0.59 -2.89
CA ILE A 45 -9.02 1.80 -3.71
C ILE A 45 -8.08 2.78 -3.04
N GLY A 46 -7.07 3.25 -3.77
CA GLY A 46 -6.09 4.20 -3.29
C GLY A 46 -6.31 5.60 -3.82
N LEU A 47 -6.01 6.59 -2.99
CA LEU A 47 -5.87 7.98 -3.40
C LEU A 47 -4.59 8.58 -2.82
N THR A 48 -3.70 9.05 -3.69
CA THR A 48 -2.57 9.89 -3.29
C THR A 48 -3.06 11.27 -2.84
N GLU A 49 -2.25 12.07 -2.16
CA GLU A 49 -2.60 13.45 -1.77
C GLU A 49 -3.11 14.28 -2.97
N ARG A 50 -2.58 14.05 -4.17
CA ARG A 50 -3.03 14.74 -5.39
C ARG A 50 -4.38 14.25 -5.88
N GLU A 51 -4.61 12.96 -5.82
CA GLU A 51 -5.90 12.36 -6.19
C GLU A 51 -6.97 12.73 -5.18
N GLU A 52 -6.66 12.78 -3.87
CA GLU A 52 -7.57 13.33 -2.86
C GLU A 52 -7.96 14.78 -3.12
N ALA A 53 -6.99 15.62 -3.51
CA ALA A 53 -7.26 17.01 -3.84
C ALA A 53 -8.12 17.17 -5.11
N PHE A 54 -8.06 16.22 -6.04
CA PHE A 54 -8.80 16.24 -7.30
C PHE A 54 -10.19 15.60 -7.19
N VAL A 55 -10.29 14.43 -6.57
CA VAL A 55 -11.54 13.66 -6.43
C VAL A 55 -12.42 14.22 -5.29
N GLY A 56 -11.79 14.75 -4.27
CA GLY A 56 -12.42 15.10 -2.99
C GLY A 56 -12.33 13.95 -1.99
N ARG A 57 -11.77 14.25 -0.82
CA ARG A 57 -11.57 13.25 0.25
C ARG A 57 -12.90 12.71 0.78
N ASP A 58 -13.81 13.59 1.11
CA ASP A 58 -15.13 13.25 1.65
C ASP A 58 -16.00 12.56 0.59
N GLU A 59 -15.89 12.98 -0.67
CA GLU A 59 -16.55 12.38 -1.82
C GLU A 59 -16.08 10.94 -2.03
N ALA A 60 -14.78 10.68 -1.98
CA ALA A 60 -14.23 9.33 -2.08
C ALA A 60 -14.76 8.43 -0.96
N VAL A 61 -14.74 8.90 0.29
CA VAL A 61 -15.29 8.17 1.44
C VAL A 61 -16.77 7.86 1.24
N ALA A 62 -17.57 8.83 0.81
CA ALA A 62 -19.00 8.64 0.57
C ALA A 62 -19.27 7.62 -0.54
N LEU A 63 -18.52 7.66 -1.64
CA LEU A 63 -18.61 6.70 -2.74
C LEU A 63 -18.29 5.28 -2.29
N ILE A 64 -17.15 5.09 -1.62
CA ILE A 64 -16.73 3.75 -1.16
C ILE A 64 -17.71 3.19 -0.12
N LYS A 65 -18.15 4.00 0.85
CA LYS A 65 -19.17 3.60 1.82
C LYS A 65 -20.48 3.18 1.14
N THR A 66 -20.90 3.91 0.10
CA THR A 66 -22.12 3.60 -0.66
C THR A 66 -21.99 2.26 -1.37
N LEU A 67 -20.88 2.03 -2.11
CA LEU A 67 -20.64 0.77 -2.82
C LEU A 67 -20.55 -0.41 -1.83
N ARG A 68 -19.80 -0.25 -0.74
CA ARG A 68 -19.64 -1.25 0.32
C ARG A 68 -20.97 -1.65 0.94
N THR A 69 -21.77 -0.67 1.33
CA THR A 69 -23.04 -0.91 2.04
C THR A 69 -24.11 -1.46 1.11
N ARG A 70 -24.26 -0.88 -0.09
CA ARG A 70 -25.27 -1.28 -1.08
C ARG A 70 -25.17 -2.75 -1.46
N ASP A 71 -23.94 -3.22 -1.69
CA ASP A 71 -23.70 -4.55 -2.23
C ASP A 71 -23.12 -5.53 -1.19
N ASN A 72 -22.94 -5.08 0.08
CA ASN A 72 -22.23 -5.80 1.14
C ASN A 72 -20.89 -6.37 0.65
N TYR A 73 -20.11 -5.53 -0.05
CA TYR A 73 -18.92 -5.92 -0.79
C TYR A 73 -17.61 -5.44 -0.13
N PRO A 74 -16.55 -6.30 -0.08
CA PRO A 74 -15.27 -5.94 0.53
C PRO A 74 -14.46 -5.00 -0.38
N ILE A 75 -14.74 -3.72 -0.26
CA ILE A 75 -14.00 -2.61 -0.88
C ILE A 75 -13.47 -1.71 0.23
N PHE A 76 -12.18 -1.42 0.23
CA PHE A 76 -11.48 -0.63 1.23
C PHE A 76 -10.89 0.63 0.60
N LEU A 77 -10.73 1.68 1.41
CA LEU A 77 -10.18 2.96 0.97
C LEU A 77 -8.85 3.24 1.68
N ASN A 78 -7.80 3.46 0.90
CA ASN A 78 -6.45 3.71 1.38
C ASN A 78 -5.98 5.12 1.00
N ALA A 79 -5.44 5.86 1.96
CA ALA A 79 -4.71 7.09 1.75
C ALA A 79 -3.28 6.74 1.31
N ASP A 80 -3.04 6.79 0.00
CA ASP A 80 -1.82 6.29 -0.63
C ASP A 80 -0.74 7.39 -0.67
N HIS A 81 0.48 7.06 -0.23
CA HIS A 81 1.63 7.98 -0.16
C HIS A 81 1.33 9.37 0.45
N HIS A 82 1.13 9.40 1.75
CA HIS A 82 1.06 10.63 2.54
C HIS A 82 2.41 10.92 3.18
N TYR A 83 2.82 12.20 3.17
CA TYR A 83 4.18 12.62 3.51
C TYR A 83 4.29 13.34 4.86
N SER A 84 3.21 13.37 5.65
CA SER A 84 3.18 13.97 6.99
C SER A 84 2.14 13.32 7.89
N PHE A 85 2.34 13.46 9.20
CA PHE A 85 1.34 13.05 10.19
C PHE A 85 0.00 13.75 9.97
N GLU A 86 0.01 15.04 9.68
CA GLU A 86 -1.19 15.86 9.46
C GLU A 86 -1.99 15.36 8.26
N ALA A 87 -1.32 15.00 7.16
CA ALA A 87 -1.99 14.48 5.98
C ALA A 87 -2.65 13.11 6.27
N VAL A 88 -1.93 12.18 6.90
CA VAL A 88 -2.47 10.89 7.35
C VAL A 88 -3.68 11.11 8.26
N LYS A 89 -3.53 11.98 9.27
CA LYS A 89 -4.60 12.30 10.21
C LYS A 89 -5.87 12.78 9.51
N MET A 90 -5.74 13.70 8.54
CA MET A 90 -6.89 14.25 7.82
C MET A 90 -7.66 13.19 7.03
N SER A 91 -6.97 12.24 6.41
CA SER A 91 -7.61 11.16 5.65
C SER A 91 -8.26 10.12 6.57
N LEU A 92 -7.61 9.78 7.69
CA LEU A 92 -8.20 8.89 8.69
C LEU A 92 -9.45 9.51 9.34
N ASP A 93 -9.42 10.80 9.68
CA ASP A 93 -10.58 11.53 10.25
C ASP A 93 -11.76 11.59 9.26
N ALA A 94 -11.50 11.66 7.96
CA ALA A 94 -12.54 11.60 6.93
C ALA A 94 -13.19 10.20 6.81
N GLY A 95 -12.48 9.14 7.21
CA GLY A 95 -13.02 7.79 7.23
C GLY A 95 -12.33 6.79 6.31
N PHE A 96 -11.07 7.02 5.94
CA PHE A 96 -10.24 6.05 5.25
C PHE A 96 -9.98 4.83 6.14
N ASP A 97 -9.90 3.64 5.53
CA ASP A 97 -9.69 2.37 6.24
C ASP A 97 -8.21 2.12 6.55
N SER A 98 -7.31 2.73 5.78
CA SER A 98 -5.87 2.65 5.96
C SER A 98 -5.16 3.88 5.40
N ALA A 99 -3.91 4.05 5.81
CA ALA A 99 -3.04 5.09 5.25
C ALA A 99 -1.60 4.60 5.12
N VAL A 100 -0.93 5.04 4.05
CA VAL A 100 0.50 4.86 3.80
C VAL A 100 1.22 6.13 4.23
N ILE A 101 2.11 6.02 5.21
CA ILE A 101 3.07 7.07 5.54
C ILE A 101 4.39 6.80 4.82
N ASP A 102 4.76 7.68 3.88
CA ASP A 102 5.97 7.58 3.06
C ASP A 102 6.99 8.64 3.46
N LEU A 103 7.92 8.27 4.30
CA LEU A 103 8.99 9.14 4.81
C LEU A 103 10.38 8.63 4.47
N VAL A 104 10.52 7.87 3.39
CA VAL A 104 11.80 7.25 2.97
C VAL A 104 12.91 8.26 2.65
N LYS A 105 12.56 9.53 2.46
CA LYS A 105 13.52 10.63 2.24
C LYS A 105 14.09 11.20 3.55
N LEU A 106 13.50 10.89 4.69
CA LEU A 106 13.96 11.33 5.99
C LEU A 106 14.99 10.33 6.57
N PRO A 107 15.83 10.77 7.51
CA PRO A 107 16.62 9.85 8.32
C PRO A 107 15.73 8.82 9.01
N LEU A 108 16.22 7.59 9.15
CA LEU A 108 15.45 6.44 9.69
C LEU A 108 14.78 6.76 11.04
N GLU A 109 15.50 7.38 11.96
CA GLU A 109 14.98 7.73 13.29
C GLU A 109 13.83 8.75 13.24
N GLU A 110 13.88 9.67 12.28
CA GLU A 110 12.82 10.65 12.09
C GLU A 110 11.59 10.00 11.44
N ASN A 111 11.81 9.11 10.45
CA ASN A 111 10.77 8.29 9.87
C ASN A 111 10.07 7.45 10.96
N ILE A 112 10.83 6.71 11.77
CA ILE A 112 10.31 5.91 12.90
C ILE A 112 9.44 6.78 13.82
N LYS A 113 9.93 7.95 14.21
CA LYS A 113 9.21 8.84 15.13
C LYS A 113 7.85 9.28 14.58
N ILE A 114 7.79 9.74 13.33
CA ILE A 114 6.54 10.23 12.73
C ILE A 114 5.60 9.06 12.42
N THR A 115 6.12 7.96 11.90
CA THR A 115 5.34 6.74 11.63
C THR A 115 4.68 6.24 12.91
N LYS A 116 5.41 6.22 14.03
CA LYS A 116 4.85 5.85 15.33
C LYS A 116 3.71 6.77 15.78
N GLN A 117 3.82 8.08 15.54
CA GLN A 117 2.72 9.03 15.81
C GLN A 117 1.47 8.68 14.99
N CYS A 118 1.64 8.32 13.71
CA CYS A 118 0.52 7.89 12.87
C CYS A 118 -0.15 6.61 13.43
N VAL A 119 0.65 5.63 13.85
CA VAL A 119 0.15 4.39 14.45
C VAL A 119 -0.61 4.67 15.74
N GLU A 120 -0.05 5.44 16.66
CA GLU A 120 -0.70 5.80 17.93
C GLU A 120 -2.03 6.49 17.68
N TYR A 121 -2.06 7.47 16.77
CA TYR A 121 -3.29 8.17 16.38
C TYR A 121 -4.34 7.21 15.79
N ALA A 122 -3.94 6.33 14.86
CA ALA A 122 -4.85 5.36 14.26
C ALA A 122 -5.46 4.40 15.30
N ARG A 123 -4.67 3.97 16.31
CA ARG A 123 -5.17 3.12 17.41
C ARG A 123 -6.19 3.84 18.30
N GLU A 124 -5.96 5.13 18.60
CA GLU A 124 -6.90 5.95 19.36
C GLU A 124 -8.20 6.18 18.58
N LEU A 125 -8.09 6.55 17.30
CA LEU A 125 -9.25 6.79 16.44
C LEU A 125 -10.06 5.50 16.21
N SER A 126 -9.37 4.38 15.98
CA SER A 126 -9.99 3.06 15.84
C SER A 126 -10.87 2.69 17.05
N LYS A 127 -10.35 2.91 18.27
CA LYS A 127 -11.11 2.70 19.52
C LYS A 127 -12.30 3.66 19.65
N LYS A 128 -12.08 4.93 19.35
CA LYS A 128 -13.11 5.99 19.45
C LYS A 128 -14.28 5.73 18.50
N GLU A 129 -13.99 5.31 17.27
CA GLU A 129 -14.99 5.15 16.22
C GLU A 129 -15.48 3.70 16.07
N ASN A 130 -14.91 2.78 16.84
CA ASN A 130 -15.20 1.34 16.76
C ASN A 130 -15.10 0.80 15.33
N ARG A 131 -14.02 1.16 14.62
CA ARG A 131 -13.69 0.68 13.28
C ARG A 131 -12.22 0.30 13.18
N GLU A 132 -11.90 -0.63 12.31
CA GLU A 132 -10.52 -1.01 12.01
C GLU A 132 -9.85 0.08 11.18
N ILE A 133 -8.61 0.42 11.52
CA ILE A 133 -7.74 1.33 10.79
C ILE A 133 -6.36 0.71 10.75
N LEU A 134 -5.78 0.56 9.55
CA LEU A 134 -4.44 0.01 9.36
C LEU A 134 -3.45 1.11 8.94
N ILE A 135 -2.25 1.05 9.47
CA ILE A 135 -1.14 1.92 9.04
C ILE A 135 -0.10 1.08 8.31
N GLU A 136 0.19 1.54 7.11
CA GLU A 136 1.27 1.07 6.26
C GLU A 136 2.41 2.08 6.29
N ALA A 137 3.65 1.60 6.19
CA ALA A 137 4.79 2.48 5.97
C ALA A 137 5.77 1.90 4.95
N GLU A 138 6.42 2.79 4.21
CA GLU A 138 7.44 2.46 3.23
C GLU A 138 8.83 2.51 3.86
N LEU A 139 9.67 1.50 3.57
CA LEU A 139 11.06 1.44 3.98
C LEU A 139 11.96 1.08 2.79
N GLY A 140 12.97 1.91 2.54
CA GLY A 140 13.82 1.82 1.35
C GLY A 140 13.25 2.62 0.18
N PHE A 141 14.15 3.26 -0.58
CA PHE A 141 13.74 4.17 -1.65
C PHE A 141 13.45 3.43 -2.95
N ILE A 142 12.24 3.59 -3.48
CA ILE A 142 11.77 2.99 -4.74
C ILE A 142 11.40 4.03 -5.81
N GLY A 143 11.81 5.28 -5.62
CA GLY A 143 11.45 6.40 -6.52
C GLY A 143 10.09 7.00 -6.21
N THR A 144 9.74 8.08 -6.91
CA THR A 144 8.50 8.85 -6.64
C THR A 144 7.72 9.21 -7.91
N SER A 145 7.85 8.44 -8.99
CA SER A 145 7.24 8.79 -10.28
C SER A 145 6.20 7.76 -10.70
N SER A 146 4.99 8.23 -11.06
CA SER A 146 3.97 7.40 -11.73
C SER A 146 3.92 7.71 -13.24
N LYS A 147 5.09 7.71 -13.90
CA LYS A 147 5.25 8.05 -15.32
C LYS A 147 6.04 6.97 -16.05
N ILE A 148 5.96 6.99 -17.38
CA ILE A 148 6.89 6.22 -18.23
C ILE A 148 8.20 7.01 -18.30
N LEU A 149 9.29 6.43 -17.83
CA LEU A 149 10.61 7.03 -17.71
C LEU A 149 11.61 6.39 -18.69
N ASP A 150 12.64 7.15 -19.07
CA ASP A 150 13.69 6.64 -19.94
C ASP A 150 14.75 5.82 -19.20
N LYS A 151 14.96 6.10 -17.91
CA LYS A 151 15.94 5.42 -17.06
C LYS A 151 15.48 5.32 -15.62
N ILE A 152 16.01 4.32 -14.90
CA ILE A 152 15.80 4.13 -13.47
C ILE A 152 16.33 5.36 -12.70
N PRO A 153 15.60 5.88 -11.71
CA PRO A 153 16.05 6.98 -10.87
C PRO A 153 17.35 6.65 -10.13
N ASP A 154 18.21 7.66 -9.97
CA ASP A 154 19.40 7.51 -9.14
C ASP A 154 19.00 7.16 -7.69
N GLY A 155 19.73 6.24 -7.04
CA GLY A 155 19.46 5.79 -5.69
C GLY A 155 18.50 4.60 -5.58
N VAL A 156 18.02 4.06 -6.70
CA VAL A 156 17.27 2.79 -6.73
C VAL A 156 18.20 1.67 -7.19
N GLY A 157 18.29 0.58 -6.44
CA GLY A 157 19.11 -0.58 -6.80
C GLY A 157 19.40 -1.49 -5.60
N GLU A 158 20.20 -2.54 -5.82
CA GLU A 158 20.49 -3.57 -4.82
C GLU A 158 21.03 -3.03 -3.48
N VAL A 159 21.83 -1.97 -3.53
CA VAL A 159 22.45 -1.33 -2.34
C VAL A 159 21.41 -0.59 -1.48
N THR A 160 20.26 -0.25 -2.04
CA THR A 160 19.20 0.50 -1.35
C THR A 160 17.97 -0.35 -1.03
N MET A 161 18.02 -1.64 -1.32
CA MET A 161 16.96 -2.56 -0.93
C MET A 161 16.89 -2.69 0.60
N THR A 162 15.65 -2.81 1.09
CA THR A 162 15.38 -3.04 2.50
C THR A 162 16.05 -4.33 3.00
N THR A 163 16.80 -4.26 4.09
CA THR A 163 17.34 -5.47 4.74
C THR A 163 16.32 -6.08 5.70
N PRO A 164 16.35 -7.39 5.96
CA PRO A 164 15.48 -8.00 6.96
C PRO A 164 15.68 -7.41 8.37
N GLU A 165 16.92 -7.05 8.72
CA GLU A 165 17.29 -6.45 9.98
C GLU A 165 16.67 -5.05 10.15
N ASP A 166 16.79 -4.20 9.13
CA ASP A 166 16.21 -2.85 9.13
C ASP A 166 14.67 -2.92 9.16
N ALA A 167 14.09 -3.85 8.37
CA ALA A 167 12.64 -4.08 8.37
C ALA A 167 12.13 -4.48 9.76
N LYS A 168 12.79 -5.44 10.41
CA LYS A 168 12.45 -5.88 11.76
C LYS A 168 12.53 -4.73 12.75
N HIS A 169 13.65 -4.02 12.77
CA HIS A 169 13.83 -2.86 13.64
C HIS A 169 12.74 -1.81 13.46
N PHE A 170 12.44 -1.47 12.19
CA PHE A 170 11.42 -0.48 11.85
C PHE A 170 10.02 -0.90 12.32
N VAL A 171 9.63 -2.14 12.07
CA VAL A 171 8.32 -2.69 12.49
C VAL A 171 8.19 -2.72 14.02
N GLU A 172 9.21 -3.20 14.72
CA GLU A 172 9.21 -3.25 16.19
C GLU A 172 9.16 -1.86 16.83
N ALA A 173 9.85 -0.87 16.23
CA ALA A 173 9.90 0.49 16.76
C ALA A 173 8.62 1.28 16.51
N THR A 174 7.94 1.03 15.38
CA THR A 174 6.75 1.81 14.93
C THR A 174 5.43 1.15 15.28
N GLY A 175 5.34 -0.17 15.24
CA GLY A 175 4.11 -0.93 15.44
C GLY A 175 3.12 -0.83 14.29
N ILE A 176 3.61 -0.62 13.05
CA ILE A 176 2.79 -0.60 11.82
C ILE A 176 2.10 -1.94 11.57
N ASP A 177 1.03 -1.93 10.78
CA ASP A 177 0.27 -3.12 10.41
C ASP A 177 0.77 -3.76 9.12
N LEU A 178 1.29 -2.94 8.20
CA LEU A 178 1.70 -3.31 6.85
C LEU A 178 3.05 -2.64 6.53
N LEU A 179 3.94 -3.36 5.86
CA LEU A 179 5.25 -2.84 5.45
C LEU A 179 5.39 -2.91 3.93
N ALA A 180 5.73 -1.79 3.29
CA ALA A 180 6.13 -1.70 1.88
C ALA A 180 7.66 -1.61 1.76
N PRO A 181 8.36 -2.73 1.51
CA PRO A 181 9.82 -2.73 1.41
C PRO A 181 10.31 -2.45 -0.01
N SER A 182 11.53 -1.93 -0.13
CA SER A 182 12.28 -1.93 -1.39
C SER A 182 12.89 -3.30 -1.64
N ILE A 183 12.44 -3.97 -2.71
CA ILE A 183 12.85 -5.34 -3.11
C ILE A 183 13.22 -5.44 -4.59
N GLY A 184 13.70 -4.34 -5.19
CA GLY A 184 13.95 -4.23 -6.63
C GLY A 184 12.83 -3.51 -7.39
N ASN A 185 11.70 -3.28 -6.74
CA ASN A 185 10.57 -2.52 -7.28
C ASN A 185 10.91 -1.04 -7.47
N VAL A 186 10.26 -0.40 -8.44
CA VAL A 186 10.42 1.02 -8.71
C VAL A 186 9.09 1.64 -9.10
N HIS A 187 8.81 2.85 -8.61
CA HIS A 187 7.67 3.63 -9.05
C HIS A 187 7.84 4.10 -10.50
N GLY A 188 6.83 3.84 -11.32
CA GLY A 188 6.82 4.15 -12.74
C GLY A 188 7.17 2.96 -13.63
N MET A 189 7.04 3.18 -14.93
CA MET A 189 7.39 2.20 -15.97
C MET A 189 8.62 2.69 -16.74
N PHE A 190 9.44 1.76 -17.20
CA PHE A 190 10.63 2.09 -17.97
C PHE A 190 10.54 1.53 -19.39
N LYS A 191 10.94 2.33 -20.38
CA LYS A 191 10.96 1.89 -21.80
C LYS A 191 11.85 0.67 -22.02
N THR A 192 12.85 0.49 -21.18
CA THR A 192 13.79 -0.64 -21.23
C THR A 192 13.33 -1.87 -20.42
N GLY A 193 12.14 -1.80 -19.81
CA GLY A 193 11.63 -2.75 -18.83
C GLY A 193 12.00 -2.39 -17.39
N ASN A 194 11.16 -2.79 -16.45
CA ASN A 194 11.41 -2.58 -15.03
C ASN A 194 12.47 -3.57 -14.50
N PRO A 195 13.18 -3.22 -13.41
CA PRO A 195 14.08 -4.16 -12.74
C PRO A 195 13.34 -5.43 -12.29
N ARG A 196 14.10 -6.50 -12.10
CA ARG A 196 13.55 -7.75 -11.52
C ARG A 196 13.28 -7.57 -10.05
N LEU A 197 12.18 -8.16 -9.59
CA LEU A 197 11.87 -8.25 -8.16
C LEU A 197 12.68 -9.38 -7.52
N HIS A 198 12.90 -9.31 -6.20
CA HIS A 198 13.69 -10.25 -5.43
C HIS A 198 12.82 -11.05 -4.43
N PRO A 199 12.18 -12.17 -4.85
CA PRO A 199 11.29 -12.96 -3.99
C PRO A 199 11.99 -13.51 -2.74
N GLU A 200 13.29 -13.84 -2.83
CA GLU A 200 14.11 -14.28 -1.71
C GLU A 200 14.24 -13.18 -0.63
N ARG A 201 14.28 -11.91 -1.04
CA ARG A 201 14.28 -10.76 -0.14
C ARG A 201 12.93 -10.58 0.54
N VAL A 202 11.84 -10.74 -0.23
CA VAL A 202 10.46 -10.74 0.32
C VAL A 202 10.34 -11.77 1.43
N LYS A 203 10.74 -13.02 1.15
CA LYS A 203 10.66 -14.10 2.12
C LYS A 203 11.46 -13.80 3.39
N ALA A 204 12.69 -13.32 3.26
CA ALA A 204 13.54 -13.00 4.39
C ALA A 204 12.95 -11.86 5.26
N ILE A 205 12.38 -10.81 4.63
CA ILE A 205 11.71 -9.72 5.34
C ILE A 205 10.43 -10.23 6.03
N ARG A 206 9.62 -11.05 5.34
CA ARG A 206 8.41 -11.64 5.92
C ARG A 206 8.71 -12.46 7.17
N GLU A 207 9.74 -13.31 7.10
CA GLU A 207 10.19 -14.14 8.24
C GLU A 207 10.72 -13.28 9.40
N ALA A 208 11.41 -12.18 9.11
CA ALA A 208 11.97 -11.28 10.12
C ALA A 208 10.93 -10.42 10.83
N THR A 209 9.90 -9.96 10.10
CA THR A 209 8.91 -9.00 10.60
C THR A 209 7.62 -9.65 11.09
N GLY A 210 7.21 -10.76 10.49
CA GLY A 210 5.96 -11.46 10.80
C GLY A 210 4.67 -10.71 10.46
N ILE A 211 4.75 -9.54 9.76
CA ILE A 211 3.58 -8.75 9.35
C ILE A 211 3.37 -8.82 7.83
N PRO A 212 2.15 -8.53 7.33
CA PRO A 212 1.87 -8.48 5.91
C PRO A 212 2.77 -7.49 5.15
N LEU A 213 3.18 -7.87 3.94
CA LEU A 213 4.01 -7.05 3.07
C LEU A 213 3.24 -6.53 1.86
N VAL A 214 3.59 -5.32 1.44
CA VAL A 214 2.96 -4.61 0.33
C VAL A 214 3.97 -4.35 -0.77
N LEU A 215 3.61 -4.65 -2.02
CA LEU A 215 4.41 -4.33 -3.18
C LEU A 215 3.95 -3.02 -3.81
N HIS A 216 4.73 -1.96 -3.65
CA HIS A 216 4.61 -0.71 -4.39
C HIS A 216 5.38 -0.77 -5.72
N GLY A 217 5.08 0.15 -6.64
CA GLY A 217 5.76 0.24 -7.92
C GLY A 217 5.64 -1.02 -8.77
N GLY A 218 4.51 -1.72 -8.67
CA GLY A 218 4.26 -2.95 -9.40
C GLY A 218 4.08 -2.77 -10.90
N SER A 219 3.58 -1.63 -11.35
CA SER A 219 3.35 -1.35 -12.78
C SER A 219 4.61 -1.56 -13.62
N GLY A 220 4.49 -2.34 -14.70
CA GLY A 220 5.60 -2.67 -15.59
C GLY A 220 6.49 -3.84 -15.13
N SER A 221 6.20 -4.46 -13.99
CA SER A 221 6.86 -5.68 -13.55
C SER A 221 6.37 -6.90 -14.36
N MET A 222 7.19 -7.95 -14.44
CA MET A 222 6.82 -9.16 -15.16
C MET A 222 5.85 -10.01 -14.33
N ASP A 223 4.91 -10.69 -14.98
CA ASP A 223 3.91 -11.56 -14.31
C ASP A 223 4.56 -12.62 -13.44
N GLU A 224 5.69 -13.20 -13.89
CA GLU A 224 6.42 -14.20 -13.13
C GLU A 224 7.00 -13.63 -11.82
N ASP A 225 7.44 -12.38 -11.84
CA ASP A 225 7.97 -11.68 -10.67
C ASP A 225 6.83 -11.42 -9.65
N PHE A 226 5.66 -10.98 -10.11
CA PHE A 226 4.48 -10.84 -9.25
C PHE A 226 4.14 -12.16 -8.57
N VAL A 227 3.95 -13.23 -9.36
CA VAL A 227 3.59 -14.55 -8.83
C VAL A 227 4.62 -15.06 -7.83
N SER A 228 5.91 -14.85 -8.12
CA SER A 228 7.01 -15.28 -7.24
C SER A 228 7.04 -14.49 -5.92
N CYS A 229 6.84 -13.17 -5.97
CA CYS A 229 6.79 -12.32 -4.78
C CYS A 229 5.53 -12.57 -3.92
N ILE A 230 4.36 -12.78 -4.52
CA ILE A 230 3.14 -13.16 -3.80
C ILE A 230 3.36 -14.48 -3.05
N LYS A 231 3.90 -15.50 -3.72
CA LYS A 231 4.24 -16.77 -3.07
C LYS A 231 5.30 -16.66 -1.98
N ALA A 232 6.12 -15.61 -2.03
CA ALA A 232 7.15 -15.34 -1.02
C ALA A 232 6.63 -14.53 0.18
N GLY A 233 5.39 -13.98 0.13
CA GLY A 233 4.75 -13.29 1.23
C GLY A 233 4.36 -11.83 0.97
N ILE A 234 4.14 -11.43 -0.30
CA ILE A 234 3.44 -10.18 -0.61
C ILE A 234 1.94 -10.41 -0.53
N ASP A 235 1.25 -9.60 0.26
CA ASP A 235 -0.19 -9.72 0.57
C ASP A 235 -1.04 -8.68 -0.15
N ILE A 236 -0.44 -7.53 -0.54
CA ILE A 236 -1.11 -6.46 -1.27
C ILE A 236 -0.19 -6.00 -2.41
N VAL A 237 -0.77 -5.68 -3.57
CA VAL A 237 -0.04 -5.17 -4.73
C VAL A 237 -0.67 -3.87 -5.20
N HIS A 238 0.12 -2.78 -5.22
CA HIS A 238 -0.29 -1.46 -5.69
C HIS A 238 -0.06 -1.31 -7.20
N ILE A 239 -1.11 -0.96 -7.94
CA ILE A 239 -1.08 -0.65 -9.37
C ILE A 239 -1.68 0.75 -9.58
N ASN A 240 -0.90 1.63 -10.21
CA ASN A 240 -1.33 2.99 -10.54
C ASN A 240 -1.02 3.32 -12.01
N THR A 241 0.24 3.22 -12.46
CA THR A 241 0.68 3.73 -13.77
C THR A 241 0.06 3.00 -14.96
N GLU A 242 -0.43 1.78 -14.79
CA GLU A 242 -1.04 0.94 -15.84
C GLU A 242 -2.54 1.12 -16.01
N ILE A 243 -3.20 1.89 -15.15
CA ILE A 243 -4.65 2.11 -15.15
C ILE A 243 -5.04 3.56 -15.41
#